data_9ed2b79e950a5f66977958d389e9eb6e
#
_entry.id   9ed2b79e950a5f66977958d389e9eb6e
#
_cell.length_a   1.000
_cell.length_b   1.000
_cell.length_c   1.000
_cell.angle_alpha   90.00
_cell.angle_beta   90.00
_cell.angle_gamma   90.00
#
_symmetry.space_group_name_H-M   'P 1'
#
loop_
_entity.id
_entity.type
_entity.pdbx_description
1 polymer ?
#
loop_
_entity_poly.entity_id
_entity_poly.type
_entity_poly.pdbx_seq_one_letter_code
_entity_poly.pdbx_strand_id
1 'polypeptide(L)'
;MFKKRQESPSGKFLNFEFIKEENGIFFFEIIFPPETASPLNLVQGGMIDAALDEATSMTAYIAFKEEKLPLTTDHHVLFHRPMSLGKATMQTKIIKYGKTVTTIEGKLFDQNERLVATMLHTALPTSIPN
;
A
#
# COMPACT_ATOMS: atom_id res chain seq x y z
N MET A 1 16.62 -1.38 6.32
CA MET A 1 15.25 -1.78 6.72
C MET A 1 14.23 -1.49 5.66
N PHE A 2 14.18 -0.27 5.12
CA PHE A 2 13.38 0.01 3.92
C PHE A 2 13.72 -0.94 2.78
N LYS A 3 15.01 -1.20 2.57
CA LYS A 3 15.47 -2.10 1.51
C LYS A 3 14.89 -3.50 1.64
N LYS A 4 14.81 -4.03 2.85
CA LYS A 4 14.24 -5.38 3.06
C LYS A 4 12.78 -5.44 2.67
N ARG A 5 12.01 -4.37 2.96
CA ARG A 5 10.60 -4.31 2.60
C ARG A 5 10.44 -4.23 1.08
N GLN A 6 11.22 -3.36 0.45
CA GLN A 6 11.21 -3.19 -1.01
C GLN A 6 11.71 -4.45 -1.73
N GLU A 7 12.57 -5.23 -1.07
CA GLU A 7 13.10 -6.46 -1.61
C GLU A 7 12.20 -7.67 -1.38
N SER A 8 11.05 -7.50 -0.71
CA SER A 8 10.11 -8.60 -0.53
C SER A 8 9.59 -9.08 -1.89
N PRO A 9 9.24 -10.37 -2.02
CA PRO A 9 8.73 -10.88 -3.30
C PRO A 9 7.52 -10.11 -3.85
N SER A 10 6.57 -9.76 -2.98
CA SER A 10 5.39 -8.99 -3.42
C SER A 10 5.76 -7.58 -3.84
N GLY A 11 6.68 -6.94 -3.12
CA GLY A 11 7.17 -5.62 -3.48
C GLY A 11 7.88 -5.62 -4.82
N LYS A 12 8.72 -6.64 -5.07
CA LYS A 12 9.41 -6.79 -6.35
C LYS A 12 8.42 -7.03 -7.48
N PHE A 13 7.43 -7.88 -7.26
CA PHE A 13 6.42 -8.20 -8.25
C PHE A 13 5.68 -6.95 -8.72
N LEU A 14 5.36 -6.05 -7.79
CA LEU A 14 4.62 -4.82 -8.09
C LEU A 14 5.54 -3.62 -8.38
N ASN A 15 6.85 -3.82 -8.39
CA ASN A 15 7.82 -2.73 -8.56
C ASN A 15 7.56 -1.61 -7.55
N PHE A 16 7.34 -2.01 -6.30
CA PHE A 16 6.96 -1.10 -5.21
C PHE A 16 8.13 -0.21 -4.81
N GLU A 17 7.88 1.09 -4.76
CA GLU A 17 8.91 2.08 -4.42
C GLU A 17 8.32 3.15 -3.50
N PHE A 18 9.01 3.40 -2.37
CA PHE A 18 8.70 4.53 -1.50
C PHE A 18 9.39 5.76 -2.06
N ILE A 19 8.66 6.84 -2.31
CA ILE A 19 9.20 8.05 -2.93
C ILE A 19 9.59 9.08 -1.86
N LYS A 20 8.66 9.47 -0.98
CA LYS A 20 8.91 10.51 0.02
C LYS A 20 7.78 10.55 1.04
N GLU A 21 8.06 11.23 2.15
CA GLU A 21 7.03 11.63 3.12
C GLU A 21 7.06 13.15 3.20
N GLU A 22 5.89 13.77 3.20
CA GLU A 22 5.77 15.22 3.23
C GLU A 22 4.51 15.59 4.00
N ASN A 23 4.67 16.29 5.11
CA ASN A 23 3.55 16.76 5.95
C ASN A 23 2.62 15.62 6.38
N GLY A 24 3.19 14.45 6.70
CA GLY A 24 2.43 13.29 7.15
C GLY A 24 1.80 12.46 6.05
N ILE A 25 2.01 12.82 4.79
CA ILE A 25 1.56 12.06 3.64
C ILE A 25 2.75 11.30 3.06
N PHE A 26 2.59 9.99 2.86
CA PHE A 26 3.61 9.13 2.28
C PHE A 26 3.27 8.85 0.83
N PHE A 27 4.25 8.97 -0.05
CA PHE A 27 4.09 8.82 -1.50
C PHE A 27 4.82 7.59 -1.99
N PHE A 28 4.14 6.77 -2.81
CA PHE A 28 4.67 5.53 -3.35
C PHE A 28 4.35 5.43 -4.83
N GLU A 29 5.15 4.61 -5.53
CA GLU A 29 4.87 4.22 -6.91
C GLU A 29 4.89 2.72 -7.03
N ILE A 30 4.10 2.19 -7.96
CA ILE A 30 4.13 0.79 -8.35
C ILE A 30 3.96 0.70 -9.87
N ILE A 31 4.25 -0.47 -10.41
CA ILE A 31 3.98 -0.79 -11.82
C ILE A 31 3.24 -2.11 -11.82
N PHE A 32 1.99 -2.10 -12.27
CA PHE A 32 1.22 -3.32 -12.41
C PHE A 32 1.66 -4.08 -13.65
N PRO A 33 2.32 -5.25 -13.48
CA PRO A 33 2.77 -6.04 -14.62
C PRO A 33 1.59 -6.77 -15.29
N PRO A 34 1.80 -7.33 -16.50
CA PRO A 34 0.74 -8.04 -17.21
C PRO A 34 0.06 -9.15 -16.41
N GLU A 35 0.80 -9.79 -15.50
CA GLU A 35 0.28 -10.86 -14.65
C GLU A 35 -0.82 -10.42 -13.69
N THR A 36 -1.00 -9.12 -13.50
CA THR A 36 -2.06 -8.59 -12.63
C THR A 36 -3.39 -8.39 -13.37
N ALA A 37 -3.42 -8.69 -14.67
CA ALA A 37 -4.59 -8.43 -15.50
C ALA A 37 -5.74 -9.40 -15.23
N SER A 38 -6.95 -8.86 -15.22
CA SER A 38 -8.19 -9.62 -15.28
C SER A 38 -8.46 -10.06 -16.71
N PRO A 39 -9.50 -10.90 -16.96
CA PRO A 39 -9.88 -11.25 -18.34
C PRO A 39 -10.20 -10.04 -19.23
N LEU A 40 -10.53 -8.88 -18.64
CA LEU A 40 -10.81 -7.65 -19.37
C LEU A 40 -9.55 -6.83 -19.67
N ASN A 41 -8.37 -7.38 -19.38
CA ASN A 41 -7.08 -6.70 -19.54
C ASN A 41 -6.97 -5.43 -18.68
N LEU A 42 -7.63 -5.43 -17.53
CA LEU A 42 -7.53 -4.38 -16.52
C LEU A 42 -6.91 -4.99 -15.26
N VAL A 43 -6.36 -4.16 -14.38
CA VAL A 43 -5.79 -4.67 -13.13
C VAL A 43 -6.90 -5.33 -12.30
N GLN A 44 -6.65 -6.56 -11.86
CA GLN A 44 -7.59 -7.29 -11.01
C GLN A 44 -7.67 -6.62 -9.64
N GLY A 45 -8.91 -6.53 -9.10
CA GLY A 45 -9.15 -5.81 -7.83
C GLY A 45 -8.28 -6.26 -6.66
N GLY A 46 -8.04 -7.56 -6.54
CA GLY A 46 -7.16 -8.09 -5.50
C GLY A 46 -5.72 -7.61 -5.63
N MET A 47 -5.26 -7.29 -6.85
CA MET A 47 -3.93 -6.75 -7.07
C MET A 47 -3.85 -5.28 -6.65
N ILE A 48 -4.95 -4.53 -6.83
CA ILE A 48 -5.04 -3.15 -6.33
C ILE A 48 -4.99 -3.18 -4.80
N ASP A 49 -5.71 -4.09 -4.17
CA ASP A 49 -5.68 -4.28 -2.73
C ASP A 49 -4.26 -4.62 -2.26
N ALA A 50 -3.58 -5.54 -2.95
CA ALA A 50 -2.21 -5.93 -2.60
C ALA A 50 -1.26 -4.73 -2.68
N ALA A 51 -1.40 -3.87 -3.70
CA ALA A 51 -0.59 -2.68 -3.84
C ALA A 51 -0.80 -1.71 -2.68
N LEU A 52 -2.06 -1.47 -2.34
CA LEU A 52 -2.39 -0.61 -1.21
C LEU A 52 -1.92 -1.20 0.12
N ASP A 53 -1.98 -2.52 0.27
CA ASP A 53 -1.45 -3.20 1.46
C ASP A 53 0.05 -2.95 1.61
N GLU A 54 0.81 -3.05 0.52
CA GLU A 54 2.25 -2.75 0.55
C GLU A 54 2.51 -1.33 1.05
N ALA A 55 1.77 -0.36 0.51
CA ALA A 55 1.97 1.05 0.86
C ALA A 55 1.55 1.37 2.30
N THR A 56 0.36 0.94 2.71
CA THR A 56 -0.13 1.22 4.06
C THR A 56 0.68 0.46 5.12
N SER A 57 1.12 -0.76 4.81
CA SER A 57 1.98 -1.53 5.71
C SER A 57 3.34 -0.86 5.91
N MET A 58 3.94 -0.34 4.83
CA MET A 58 5.20 0.39 4.95
C MET A 58 5.01 1.64 5.79
N THR A 59 3.90 2.35 5.59
CA THR A 59 3.57 3.55 6.36
C THR A 59 3.46 3.23 7.85
N ALA A 60 2.77 2.15 8.20
CA ALA A 60 2.66 1.70 9.59
C ALA A 60 4.03 1.32 10.16
N TYR A 61 4.84 0.60 9.38
CA TYR A 61 6.17 0.19 9.79
C TYR A 61 7.04 1.41 10.13
N ILE A 62 6.98 2.44 9.29
CA ILE A 62 7.68 3.71 9.56
C ILE A 62 7.15 4.36 10.82
N ALA A 63 5.83 4.41 11.00
CA ALA A 63 5.21 4.99 12.19
C ALA A 63 5.61 4.23 13.46
N PHE A 64 5.86 2.93 13.36
CA PHE A 64 6.37 2.12 14.46
C PHE A 64 7.89 2.24 14.62
N LYS A 65 8.51 3.23 13.97
CA LYS A 65 9.96 3.52 14.02
C LYS A 65 10.81 2.33 13.60
N GLU A 66 10.25 1.49 12.70
CA GLU A 66 10.90 0.28 12.19
C GLU A 66 11.23 -0.74 13.28
N GLU A 67 10.59 -0.63 14.45
CA GLU A 67 10.79 -1.52 15.57
C GLU A 67 9.76 -2.65 15.62
N LYS A 68 8.64 -2.48 14.94
CA LYS A 68 7.55 -3.45 14.90
C LYS A 68 6.99 -3.56 13.49
N LEU A 69 6.45 -4.72 13.17
CA LEU A 69 5.76 -4.95 11.91
C LEU A 69 4.25 -4.78 12.11
N PRO A 70 3.54 -4.28 11.11
CA PRO A 70 2.08 -4.26 11.17
C PRO A 70 1.53 -5.67 10.90
N LEU A 71 0.68 -6.13 11.79
CA LEU A 71 -0.11 -7.34 11.57
C LEU A 71 -1.52 -6.87 11.20
N THR A 72 -1.92 -7.09 9.96
CA THR A 72 -3.20 -6.63 9.46
C THR A 72 -4.36 -7.30 10.17
N THR A 73 -5.31 -6.50 10.65
CA THR A 73 -6.55 -7.01 11.23
C THR A 73 -7.73 -6.79 10.30
N ASP A 74 -7.69 -5.78 9.44
CA ASP A 74 -8.79 -5.49 8.53
C ASP A 74 -8.35 -4.59 7.38
N HIS A 75 -8.87 -4.88 6.20
CA HIS A 75 -8.81 -4.02 5.02
C HIS A 75 -10.22 -3.71 4.56
N HIS A 76 -10.53 -2.44 4.38
CA HIS A 76 -11.76 -2.01 3.73
C HIS A 76 -11.37 -1.22 2.49
N VAL A 77 -11.73 -1.73 1.31
CA VAL A 77 -11.32 -1.14 0.03
C VAL A 77 -12.55 -0.79 -0.79
N LEU A 78 -12.57 0.43 -1.29
CA LEU A 78 -13.58 0.90 -2.24
C LEU A 78 -12.91 1.11 -3.59
N PHE A 79 -13.46 0.51 -4.63
CA PHE A 79 -12.96 0.64 -6.00
C PHE A 79 -13.83 1.66 -6.74
N HIS A 80 -13.23 2.76 -7.18
CA HIS A 80 -13.97 3.88 -7.76
C HIS A 80 -14.01 3.83 -9.29
N ARG A 81 -12.99 3.22 -9.91
CA ARG A 81 -12.89 3.10 -11.36
C ARG A 81 -11.92 2.01 -11.77
N PRO A 82 -12.00 1.52 -13.02
CA PRO A 82 -11.04 0.54 -13.52
C PRO A 82 -9.63 1.12 -13.59
N MET A 83 -8.64 0.23 -13.45
CA MET A 83 -7.22 0.59 -13.53
C MET A 83 -6.58 -0.14 -14.71
N SER A 84 -5.91 0.59 -15.59
CA SER A 84 -5.10 0.02 -16.66
C SER A 84 -3.79 -0.53 -16.11
N LEU A 85 -3.21 -1.50 -16.80
CA LEU A 85 -1.87 -1.98 -16.46
C LEU A 85 -0.86 -0.85 -16.53
N GLY A 86 0.23 -1.02 -15.82
CA GLY A 86 1.32 -0.05 -15.82
C GLY A 86 1.41 0.74 -14.53
N LYS A 87 1.89 1.97 -14.64
CA LYS A 87 2.24 2.79 -13.46
C LYS A 87 1.01 3.28 -12.71
N ALA A 88 1.11 3.21 -11.38
CA ALA A 88 0.15 3.83 -10.46
C ALA A 88 0.93 4.53 -9.35
N THR A 89 0.31 5.53 -8.75
CA THR A 89 0.87 6.19 -7.57
C THR A 89 -0.06 5.98 -6.39
N MET A 90 0.52 6.02 -5.19
CA MET A 90 -0.27 5.87 -3.98
C MET A 90 0.12 6.93 -2.97
N GLN A 91 -0.87 7.34 -2.18
CA GLN A 91 -0.66 8.25 -1.06
C GLN A 91 -1.28 7.63 0.17
N THR A 92 -0.56 7.66 1.27
CA THR A 92 -1.04 7.10 2.53
C THR A 92 -0.86 8.11 3.65
N LYS A 93 -1.66 7.93 4.70
CA LYS A 93 -1.49 8.72 5.93
C LYS A 93 -1.99 7.91 7.12
N ILE A 94 -1.40 8.18 8.29
CA ILE A 94 -1.91 7.62 9.54
C ILE A 94 -3.16 8.39 9.94
N ILE A 95 -4.30 7.69 10.07
CA ILE A 95 -5.53 8.27 10.56
C ILE A 95 -5.48 8.36 12.08
N LYS A 96 -5.06 7.26 12.70
CA LYS A 96 -4.91 7.20 14.15
C LYS A 96 -3.80 6.23 14.51
N TYR A 97 -2.83 6.73 15.26
CA TYR A 97 -1.78 5.90 15.83
C TYR A 97 -2.29 5.45 17.20
N GLY A 98 -2.87 4.26 17.24
CA GLY A 98 -3.46 3.74 18.47
C GLY A 98 -2.46 2.97 19.31
N LYS A 99 -2.78 2.81 20.58
CA LYS A 99 -1.97 2.05 21.52
C LYS A 99 -1.97 0.55 21.16
N THR A 100 -3.10 0.05 20.67
CA THR A 100 -3.27 -1.34 20.28
C THR A 100 -3.47 -1.47 18.78
N VAL A 101 -4.31 -0.62 18.20
CA VAL A 101 -4.64 -0.67 16.77
C VAL A 101 -4.28 0.66 16.12
N THR A 102 -3.60 0.60 14.98
CA THR A 102 -3.28 1.76 14.16
C THR A 102 -4.11 1.69 12.90
N THR A 103 -4.70 2.82 12.50
CA THR A 103 -5.51 2.93 11.30
C THR A 103 -4.78 3.78 10.27
N ILE A 104 -4.65 3.26 9.05
CA ILE A 104 -3.96 3.91 7.94
C ILE A 104 -4.93 4.04 6.77
N GLU A 105 -4.93 5.20 6.11
CA GLU A 105 -5.66 5.41 4.88
C GLU A 105 -4.71 5.33 3.71
N GLY A 106 -5.12 4.65 2.65
CA GLY A 106 -4.38 4.60 1.40
C GLY A 106 -5.25 4.98 0.22
N LYS A 107 -4.67 5.67 -0.75
CA LYS A 107 -5.33 6.04 -2.00
C LYS A 107 -4.44 5.67 -3.17
N LEU A 108 -5.03 5.09 -4.21
CA LEU A 108 -4.30 4.70 -5.41
C LEU A 108 -4.84 5.50 -6.59
N PHE A 109 -3.93 6.05 -7.37
CA PHE A 109 -4.24 6.92 -8.52
C PHE A 109 -3.67 6.32 -9.80
N ASP A 110 -4.37 6.52 -10.91
CA ASP A 110 -3.92 6.05 -12.22
C ASP A 110 -2.94 7.05 -12.87
N GLN A 111 -2.55 6.76 -14.11
CA GLN A 111 -1.60 7.60 -14.87
C GLN A 111 -2.14 9.00 -15.14
N ASN A 112 -3.46 9.19 -15.07
CA ASN A 112 -4.11 10.49 -15.28
C ASN A 112 -4.45 11.16 -13.93
N GLU A 113 -3.85 10.68 -12.83
CA GLU A 113 -4.04 11.21 -11.48
C GLU A 113 -5.48 11.12 -11.00
N ARG A 114 -6.25 10.15 -11.52
CA ARG A 114 -7.63 9.92 -11.06
C ARG A 114 -7.64 8.88 -9.95
N LEU A 115 -8.47 9.11 -8.95
CA LEU A 115 -8.58 8.19 -7.81
C LEU A 115 -9.24 6.88 -8.24
N VAL A 116 -8.48 5.79 -8.14
CA VAL A 116 -8.95 4.45 -8.51
C VAL A 116 -9.54 3.72 -7.32
N ALA A 117 -8.88 3.79 -6.17
CA ALA A 117 -9.32 3.04 -4.99
C ALA A 117 -8.90 3.74 -3.71
N THR A 118 -9.68 3.52 -2.66
CA THR A 118 -9.40 4.02 -1.30
C THR A 118 -9.44 2.84 -0.34
N MET A 119 -8.46 2.75 0.54
CA MET A 119 -8.38 1.70 1.56
C MET A 119 -8.33 2.31 2.95
N LEU A 120 -9.04 1.67 3.88
CA LEU A 120 -8.79 1.82 5.30
C LEU A 120 -8.18 0.51 5.78
N HIS A 121 -7.04 0.61 6.44
CA HIS A 121 -6.26 -0.54 6.90
C HIS A 121 -6.06 -0.42 8.41
N THR A 122 -6.48 -1.44 9.16
CA THR A 122 -6.19 -1.48 10.58
C THR A 122 -5.16 -2.58 10.85
N ALA A 123 -4.20 -2.27 11.71
CA ALA A 123 -3.08 -3.17 12.00
C ALA A 123 -2.67 -3.10 13.47
N LEU A 124 -2.16 -4.22 13.97
CA LEU A 124 -1.55 -4.31 15.28
C LEU A 124 -0.03 -4.26 15.13
N PRO A 125 0.68 -3.50 15.96
CA PRO A 125 2.14 -3.63 15.99
C PRO A 125 2.52 -5.00 16.57
N THR A 126 3.44 -5.69 15.90
CA THR A 126 3.89 -7.02 16.33
C THR A 126 5.41 -7.10 16.28
N SER A 127 5.97 -7.98 17.09
CA SER A 127 7.42 -8.15 17.16
C SER A 127 7.98 -8.63 15.83
N ILE A 128 9.16 -8.11 15.47
CA ILE A 128 9.87 -8.55 14.28
C ILE A 128 10.50 -9.90 14.57
N PRO A 129 10.28 -10.93 13.76
CA PRO A 129 10.91 -12.22 13.95
C PRO A 129 12.43 -12.13 13.84
N ASN A 130 13.13 -12.94 14.63
CA ASN A 130 14.59 -13.02 14.60
C ASN A 130 15.08 -13.76 13.35
#